data_6416ca7d08ee0c08672a476a60f627e4
#
_entry.id   6416ca7d08ee0c08672a476a60f627e4
#
_cell.length_a   1.000
_cell.length_b   1.000
_cell.length_c   1.000
_cell.angle_alpha   90.00
_cell.angle_beta   90.00
_cell.angle_gamma   90.00
#
_symmetry.space_group_name_H-M   'P 1'
#
loop_
_entity.id
_entity.type
_entity.pdbx_description
1 polymer ?
#
loop_
_entity_poly.entity_id
_entity_poly.type
_entity_poly.pdbx_seq_one_letter_code
_entity_poly.pdbx_strand_id
1 'polypeptide(L)'
;TINGIPDVYWLINNKSIWIELKSNDVKNCGLSKYQINWHLTHFKNGGQSFILREDLSQRSSKNLQIFVVREPRDLVLKFRDLDLRDAFKKILTQ
;
A
#
# COMPACT_ATOMS: atom_id res chain seq x y z
N THR A 1 2.06 -10.50 18.14
CA THR A 1 1.88 -9.67 16.92
C THR A 1 0.40 -9.36 16.71
N ILE A 2 0.10 -8.14 16.36
CA ILE A 2 -1.27 -7.76 15.99
C ILE A 2 -1.46 -8.07 14.51
N ASN A 3 -2.47 -8.87 14.20
CA ASN A 3 -2.75 -9.28 12.82
C ASN A 3 -3.15 -8.08 11.96
N GLY A 4 -2.52 -7.98 10.79
CA GLY A 4 -2.89 -7.01 9.77
C GLY A 4 -2.20 -5.66 9.85
N ILE A 5 -1.38 -5.39 10.88
CA ILE A 5 -0.61 -4.14 10.96
C ILE A 5 0.39 -4.09 9.80
N PRO A 6 0.45 -2.96 9.05
CA PRO A 6 1.44 -2.78 7.99
C PRO A 6 2.88 -2.75 8.49
N ASP A 7 3.83 -3.00 7.56
CA ASP A 7 5.25 -3.19 7.88
C ASP A 7 5.97 -1.91 8.29
N VAL A 8 5.57 -0.77 7.72
CA VAL A 8 6.30 0.49 7.86
C VAL A 8 5.37 1.58 8.34
N TYR A 9 5.86 2.34 9.30
CA TYR A 9 5.19 3.54 9.80
C TYR A 9 6.10 4.76 9.63
N TRP A 10 5.56 5.81 9.02
CA TRP A 10 6.24 7.09 8.87
C TRP A 10 5.45 8.22 9.52
N LEU A 11 6.18 9.08 10.23
CA LEU A 11 5.65 10.35 10.71
C LEU A 11 6.46 11.46 10.04
N ILE A 12 5.88 12.08 9.01
CA ILE A 12 6.55 13.11 8.18
C ILE A 12 5.60 14.30 8.02
N ASN A 13 6.10 15.51 8.29
CA ASN A 13 5.33 16.75 8.11
C ASN A 13 3.96 16.69 8.80
N ASN A 14 3.92 16.17 10.02
CA ASN A 14 2.69 15.98 10.82
C ASN A 14 1.69 14.99 10.19
N LYS A 15 2.13 14.19 9.23
CA LYS A 15 1.33 13.10 8.65
C LYS A 15 1.81 11.77 9.16
N SER A 16 0.85 10.94 9.56
CA SER A 16 1.09 9.57 9.98
C SER A 16 0.70 8.65 8.83
N ILE A 17 1.67 7.90 8.32
CA ILE A 17 1.50 7.07 7.11
C ILE A 17 1.95 5.65 7.40
N TRP A 18 1.08 4.68 7.08
CA TRP A 18 1.40 3.26 7.16
C TRP A 18 1.57 2.69 5.76
N ILE A 19 2.56 1.82 5.58
CA ILE A 19 2.85 1.19 4.29
C ILE A 19 3.03 -0.31 4.47
N GLU A 20 2.23 -1.09 3.74
CA GLU A 20 2.40 -2.54 3.63
C GLU A 20 3.28 -2.84 2.43
N LEU A 21 4.35 -3.62 2.62
CA LEU A 21 5.27 -3.98 1.55
C LEU A 21 4.93 -5.36 1.02
N LYS A 22 4.80 -5.49 -0.29
CA LYS A 22 4.53 -6.76 -0.98
C LYS A 22 5.44 -6.92 -2.18
N SER A 23 5.86 -8.15 -2.43
CA SER A 23 6.66 -8.52 -3.60
C SER A 23 6.10 -9.83 -4.14
N ASN A 24 5.28 -9.74 -5.18
CA ASN A 24 4.62 -10.91 -5.77
C ASN A 24 3.95 -10.54 -7.09
N ASP A 25 3.28 -11.53 -7.71
CA ASP A 25 2.46 -11.34 -8.90
C ASP A 25 1.06 -11.96 -8.74
N VAL A 26 0.65 -12.15 -7.49
CA VAL A 26 -0.64 -12.79 -7.18
C VAL A 26 -1.75 -11.77 -7.05
N LYS A 27 -2.99 -12.27 -7.17
CA LYS A 27 -4.20 -11.45 -7.06
C LYS A 27 -4.30 -10.81 -5.68
N ASN A 28 -4.82 -9.60 -5.63
CA ASN A 28 -5.00 -8.81 -4.40
C ASN A 28 -3.69 -8.62 -3.62
N CYS A 29 -2.55 -8.59 -4.33
CA CYS A 29 -1.23 -8.41 -3.73
C CYS A 29 -0.90 -9.44 -2.64
N GLY A 30 -1.65 -10.55 -2.56
CA GLY A 30 -1.48 -11.54 -1.50
C GLY A 30 -1.88 -11.05 -0.11
N LEU A 31 -2.72 -10.02 -0.02
CA LEU A 31 -3.18 -9.50 1.27
C LEU A 31 -4.12 -10.48 1.94
N SER A 32 -3.94 -10.67 3.25
CA SER A 32 -4.88 -11.43 4.07
C SER A 32 -6.13 -10.60 4.35
N LYS A 33 -7.20 -11.29 4.79
CA LYS A 33 -8.42 -10.59 5.22
C LYS A 33 -8.16 -9.62 6.38
N TYR A 34 -7.21 -9.95 7.26
CA TYR A 34 -6.86 -9.10 8.39
C TYR A 34 -6.16 -7.83 7.93
N GLN A 35 -5.28 -7.92 6.93
CA GLN A 35 -4.61 -6.77 6.34
C GLN A 35 -5.61 -5.87 5.63
N ILE A 36 -6.51 -6.43 4.86
CA ILE A 36 -7.56 -5.66 4.18
C ILE A 36 -8.45 -4.95 5.20
N ASN A 37 -8.88 -5.65 6.24
CA ASN A 37 -9.70 -5.05 7.30
C ASN A 37 -8.96 -3.93 8.03
N TRP A 38 -7.68 -4.12 8.32
CA TRP A 38 -6.89 -3.11 9.00
C TRP A 38 -6.82 -1.82 8.18
N HIS A 39 -6.50 -1.93 6.88
CA HIS A 39 -6.42 -0.77 5.99
C HIS A 39 -7.78 -0.07 5.85
N LEU A 40 -8.84 -0.83 5.70
CA LEU A 40 -10.17 -0.27 5.56
C LEU A 40 -10.61 0.46 6.82
N THR A 41 -10.42 -0.13 7.99
CA THR A 41 -10.75 0.48 9.27
C THR A 41 -9.96 1.75 9.49
N HIS A 42 -8.66 1.71 9.17
CA HIS A 42 -7.79 2.87 9.29
C HIS A 42 -8.26 4.03 8.40
N PHE A 43 -8.62 3.71 7.15
CA PHE A 43 -9.17 4.70 6.22
C PHE A 43 -10.47 5.31 6.74
N LYS A 44 -11.39 4.48 7.23
CA LYS A 44 -12.68 4.96 7.78
C LYS A 44 -12.49 5.90 8.97
N ASN A 45 -11.40 5.77 9.69
CA ASN A 45 -11.06 6.64 10.82
C ASN A 45 -10.18 7.83 10.42
N GLY A 46 -10.08 8.11 9.13
CA GLY A 46 -9.36 9.27 8.62
C GLY A 46 -7.85 9.08 8.46
N GLY A 47 -7.36 7.86 8.61
CA GLY A 47 -5.94 7.57 8.48
C GLY A 47 -5.51 7.34 7.03
N GLN A 48 -4.19 7.40 6.80
CA GLN A 48 -3.58 7.10 5.51
C GLN A 48 -2.77 5.81 5.60
N SER A 49 -3.04 4.87 4.70
CA SER A 49 -2.25 3.67 4.56
C SER A 49 -2.21 3.24 3.11
N PHE A 50 -1.08 2.65 2.72
CA PHE A 50 -0.82 2.25 1.34
C PHE A 50 -0.27 0.84 1.30
N ILE A 51 -0.51 0.17 0.17
CA ILE A 51 0.17 -1.08 -0.18
C ILE A 51 1.13 -0.75 -1.31
N LEU A 52 2.42 -0.91 -1.06
CA LEU A 52 3.47 -0.75 -2.06
C LEU A 52 3.90 -2.14 -2.50
N ARG A 53 3.59 -2.48 -3.76
CA ARG A 53 3.92 -3.78 -4.31
C ARG A 53 4.96 -3.70 -5.40
N GLU A 54 5.99 -4.56 -5.30
CA GLU A 54 6.84 -4.90 -6.42
C GLU A 54 6.14 -6.00 -7.22
N ASP A 55 5.78 -5.68 -8.47
CA ASP A 55 5.09 -6.62 -9.36
C ASP A 55 6.12 -7.51 -10.05
N LEU A 56 6.21 -8.76 -9.61
CA LEU A 56 7.19 -9.71 -10.13
C LEU A 56 6.86 -10.21 -11.54
N SER A 57 5.67 -9.92 -12.06
CA SER A 57 5.33 -10.24 -13.44
C SER A 57 5.98 -9.28 -14.44
N GLN A 58 6.44 -8.12 -13.99
CA GLN A 58 7.09 -7.13 -14.83
C GLN A 58 8.60 -7.20 -14.68
N ARG A 59 9.30 -7.13 -15.81
CA ARG A 59 10.77 -7.16 -15.85
C ARG A 59 11.42 -5.78 -15.90
N SER A 60 10.60 -4.74 -15.83
CA SER A 60 11.08 -3.37 -15.84
C SER A 60 11.62 -2.99 -14.47
N SER A 61 12.57 -2.04 -14.42
CA SER A 61 13.00 -1.40 -13.17
C SER A 61 11.91 -0.51 -12.57
N LYS A 62 10.87 -0.20 -13.35
CA LYS A 62 9.69 0.56 -12.91
C LYS A 62 8.52 -0.38 -12.71
N ASN A 63 8.65 -1.29 -11.75
CA ASN A 63 7.66 -2.32 -11.49
C ASN A 63 6.92 -2.14 -10.16
N LEU A 64 6.98 -0.97 -9.57
CA LEU A 64 6.27 -0.70 -8.32
C LEU A 64 4.87 -0.15 -8.57
N GLN A 65 3.95 -0.57 -7.73
CA GLN A 65 2.55 -0.19 -7.77
C GLN A 65 2.11 0.26 -6.38
N ILE A 66 1.22 1.23 -6.32
CA ILE A 66 0.65 1.71 -5.06
C ILE A 66 -0.85 1.47 -5.08
N PHE A 67 -1.33 0.76 -4.04
CA PHE A 67 -2.74 0.46 -3.86
C PHE A 67 -3.24 1.07 -2.55
N VAL A 68 -4.55 1.25 -2.49
CA VAL A 68 -5.27 1.59 -1.26
C VAL A 68 -6.47 0.65 -1.12
N VAL A 69 -6.99 0.52 0.09
CA VAL A 69 -8.20 -0.25 0.36
C VAL A 69 -9.36 0.72 0.58
N ARG A 70 -10.47 0.50 -0.12
CA ARG A 70 -11.68 1.32 -0.03
C ARG A 70 -12.91 0.44 0.07
N GLU A 71 -14.04 1.04 0.49
CA GLU A 71 -15.31 0.33 0.51
C GLU A 71 -15.68 -0.19 -0.87
N PRO A 72 -16.24 -1.39 -1.01
CA PRO A 72 -16.65 -2.36 0.03
C PRO A 72 -15.58 -3.41 0.39
N ARG A 73 -14.36 -3.10 0.49
CA ARG A 73 -13.15 -3.91 0.73
C ARG A 73 -12.38 -4.17 -0.57
N ASP A 74 -12.40 -3.20 -1.45
CA ASP A 74 -11.68 -3.31 -2.71
C ASP A 74 -10.27 -2.77 -2.58
N LEU A 75 -9.36 -3.52 -3.20
CA LEU A 75 -7.99 -3.08 -3.42
C LEU A 75 -7.97 -2.23 -4.69
N VAL A 76 -7.68 -0.95 -4.54
CA VAL A 76 -7.73 0.02 -5.64
C VAL A 76 -6.30 0.41 -6.03
N LEU A 77 -5.96 0.19 -7.31
CA LEU A 77 -4.68 0.63 -7.85
C LEU A 77 -4.71 2.15 -8.04
N LYS A 78 -3.78 2.84 -7.39
CA LYS A 78 -3.66 4.31 -7.49
C LYS A 78 -2.58 4.73 -8.48
N PHE A 79 -1.44 4.07 -8.46
CA PHE A 79 -0.30 4.39 -9.31
C PHE A 79 0.42 3.12 -9.73
N ARG A 80 1.01 3.13 -10.91
CA ARG A 80 1.76 1.99 -11.46
C ARG A 80 2.98 2.46 -12.22
N ASP A 81 3.82 1.51 -12.62
CA ASP A 81 5.02 1.77 -13.42
C ASP A 81 5.96 2.78 -12.76
N LEU A 82 6.18 2.58 -11.46
CA LEU A 82 7.00 3.47 -10.63
C LEU A 82 8.33 2.79 -10.27
N ASP A 83 9.40 3.57 -10.20
CA ASP A 83 10.58 3.18 -9.45
C ASP A 83 10.42 3.58 -7.97
N LEU A 84 11.38 3.21 -7.14
CA LEU A 84 11.29 3.45 -5.70
C LEU A 84 11.20 4.92 -5.36
N ARG A 85 11.96 5.77 -6.04
CA ARG A 85 11.96 7.20 -5.82
C ARG A 85 10.58 7.81 -6.13
N ASP A 86 10.01 7.46 -7.29
CA ASP A 86 8.70 7.94 -7.71
C ASP A 86 7.60 7.43 -6.78
N ALA A 87 7.70 6.18 -6.32
CA ALA A 87 6.74 5.61 -5.39
C ALA A 87 6.69 6.39 -4.07
N PHE A 88 7.84 6.72 -3.49
CA PHE A 88 7.88 7.52 -2.27
C PHE A 88 7.35 8.93 -2.47
N LYS A 89 7.67 9.56 -3.61
CA LYS A 89 7.10 10.88 -3.93
C LYS A 89 5.58 10.85 -3.99
N LYS A 90 5.01 9.83 -4.63
CA LYS A 90 3.56 9.68 -4.73
C LYS A 90 2.90 9.49 -3.36
N ILE A 91 3.50 8.68 -2.49
CA ILE A 91 2.99 8.47 -1.14
C ILE A 91 3.03 9.76 -0.33
N LEU A 92 4.14 10.50 -0.39
CA LEU A 92 4.32 11.71 0.40
C LEU A 92 3.44 12.87 -0.04
N THR A 93 2.94 12.85 -1.27
CA THR A 93 2.10 13.93 -1.82
C THR A 93 0.61 13.67 -1.75
N GLN A 94 0.20 12.55 -1.14
CA GLN A 94 -1.23 12.22 -0.98
C GLN A 94 -1.90 13.01 0.14
#